data_1f96b06d19af0a31fb57a866df431bd8
#
_entry.id   1f96b06d19af0a31fb57a866df431bd8
#
_cell.length_a   1.000
_cell.length_b   1.000
_cell.length_c   1.000
_cell.angle_alpha   90.00
_cell.angle_beta   90.00
_cell.angle_gamma   90.00
#
_symmetry.space_group_name_H-M   'P 1'
#
loop_
_entity.id
_entity.type
_entity.pdbx_description
1 polymer ?
#
loop_
_entity_poly.entity_id
_entity_poly.type
_entity_poly.pdbx_seq_one_letter_code
_entity_poly.pdbx_strand_id
1 'polypeptide(L)'
;MGQTIQINEVMASNQTTLFDEDGDTPDWIELYNSSSGPVSLYDWGITDDPVDPFKWRFPALTLQTSEFLLVMASDKDRKEIIQQWNTIINWGDPWYYFPGTEEPPTNWNLPGFDNSDWDTGPSGFGYGDGDDNTVLDPVMSV
;
A
#
# COMPACT_ATOMS: atom_id res chain seq x y z
N MET A 1 -28.48 7.52 -2.32
CA MET A 1 -27.21 8.21 -2.14
C MET A 1 -26.20 7.11 -1.82
N GLY A 2 -25.14 6.94 -2.64
CA GLY A 2 -24.10 5.96 -2.37
C GLY A 2 -23.28 6.35 -1.13
N GLN A 3 -22.75 5.37 -0.42
CA GLN A 3 -21.79 5.63 0.64
C GLN A 3 -20.59 6.36 0.03
N THR A 4 -20.14 7.42 0.66
CA THR A 4 -19.04 8.26 0.18
C THR A 4 -17.69 7.76 0.68
N ILE A 5 -17.66 7.19 1.91
CA ILE A 5 -16.51 6.50 2.49
C ILE A 5 -16.82 5.02 2.51
N GLN A 6 -15.89 4.24 2.02
CA GLN A 6 -16.01 2.78 1.90
C GLN A 6 -14.86 2.11 2.63
N ILE A 7 -15.12 0.95 3.22
CA ILE A 7 -14.05 0.04 3.61
C ILE A 7 -13.55 -0.59 2.31
N ASN A 8 -12.29 -0.31 1.97
CA ASN A 8 -11.65 -0.82 0.75
C ASN A 8 -10.98 -2.16 1.00
N GLU A 9 -10.28 -2.28 2.11
CA GLU A 9 -9.57 -3.49 2.48
C GLU A 9 -9.61 -3.72 4.00
N VAL A 10 -9.54 -4.99 4.41
CA VAL A 10 -9.40 -5.40 5.82
C VAL A 10 -8.36 -6.49 5.91
N MET A 11 -7.35 -6.28 6.74
CA MET A 11 -6.39 -7.29 7.14
C MET A 11 -6.71 -7.77 8.55
N ALA A 12 -7.30 -8.95 8.65
CA ALA A 12 -7.78 -9.52 9.93
C ALA A 12 -6.80 -10.55 10.54
N SER A 13 -5.58 -10.62 10.06
CA SER A 13 -4.51 -11.46 10.62
C SER A 13 -3.17 -10.97 10.11
N ASN A 14 -2.82 -9.73 10.44
CA ASN A 14 -1.53 -9.16 10.08
C ASN A 14 -0.43 -9.80 10.94
N GLN A 15 0.59 -10.37 10.28
CA GLN A 15 1.74 -10.94 10.95
C GLN A 15 3.06 -10.29 10.53
N THR A 16 3.14 -9.81 9.28
CA THR A 16 4.40 -9.32 8.71
C THR A 16 4.22 -8.21 7.68
N THR A 17 2.99 -7.83 7.35
CA THR A 17 2.73 -6.95 6.21
C THR A 17 2.97 -5.49 6.58
N LEU A 18 2.39 -5.02 7.67
CA LEU A 18 2.55 -3.65 8.16
C LEU A 18 2.84 -3.67 9.67
N PHE A 19 3.69 -2.74 10.07
CA PHE A 19 4.07 -2.53 11.46
C PHE A 19 3.56 -1.18 11.92
N ASP A 20 3.12 -1.07 13.15
CA ASP A 20 2.88 0.21 13.78
C ASP A 20 4.21 0.84 14.27
N GLU A 21 4.15 2.01 14.87
CA GLU A 21 5.32 2.75 15.36
C GLU A 21 6.05 2.08 16.53
N ASP A 22 5.44 1.09 17.17
CA ASP A 22 6.09 0.28 18.20
C ASP A 22 6.73 -0.98 17.63
N GLY A 23 6.53 -1.26 16.35
CA GLY A 23 6.98 -2.47 15.68
C GLY A 23 6.05 -3.66 15.88
N ASP A 24 4.83 -3.44 16.39
CA ASP A 24 3.79 -4.47 16.47
C ASP A 24 3.10 -4.62 15.10
N THR A 25 2.45 -5.75 14.88
CA THR A 25 1.73 -6.07 13.64
C THR A 25 0.20 -6.12 13.88
N PRO A 26 -0.44 -5.00 14.23
CA PRO A 26 -1.89 -4.99 14.42
C PRO A 26 -2.62 -5.26 13.11
N ASP A 27 -3.82 -5.77 13.21
CA ASP A 27 -4.75 -5.79 12.10
C ASP A 27 -5.05 -4.37 11.64
N TRP A 28 -5.54 -4.20 10.42
CA TRP A 28 -5.82 -2.88 9.89
C TRP A 28 -7.00 -2.87 8.93
N ILE A 29 -7.54 -1.67 8.76
CA ILE A 29 -8.66 -1.38 7.87
C ILE A 29 -8.25 -0.23 6.97
N GLU A 30 -8.44 -0.36 5.67
CA GLU A 30 -8.27 0.72 4.72
C GLU A 30 -9.63 1.31 4.33
N LEU A 31 -9.75 2.62 4.47
CA LEU A 31 -10.90 3.39 4.03
C LEU A 31 -10.56 4.12 2.72
N TYR A 32 -11.56 4.28 1.87
CA TYR A 32 -11.45 4.97 0.59
C TYR A 32 -12.55 6.01 0.43
N ASN A 33 -12.20 7.23 0.01
CA ASN A 33 -13.17 8.23 -0.36
C ASN A 33 -13.53 8.14 -1.84
N SER A 34 -14.67 7.52 -2.16
CA SER A 34 -15.19 7.37 -3.52
C SER A 34 -16.05 8.56 -3.98
N SER A 35 -16.17 9.61 -3.17
CA SER A 35 -16.98 10.77 -3.52
C SER A 35 -16.23 11.74 -4.44
N SER A 36 -16.98 12.66 -5.05
CA SER A 36 -16.43 13.73 -5.91
C SER A 36 -15.84 14.92 -5.14
N GLY A 37 -15.80 14.87 -3.82
CA GLY A 37 -15.28 15.94 -2.98
C GLY A 37 -14.65 15.43 -1.68
N PRO A 38 -13.95 16.29 -0.92
CA PRO A 38 -13.40 15.92 0.36
C PRO A 38 -14.49 15.61 1.38
N VAL A 39 -14.23 14.63 2.25
CA VAL A 39 -15.14 14.22 3.33
C VAL A 39 -14.44 14.36 4.67
N SER A 40 -15.04 15.11 5.59
CA SER A 40 -14.57 15.20 6.97
C SER A 40 -15.01 13.95 7.74
N LEU A 41 -14.05 13.27 8.35
CA LEU A 41 -14.30 12.14 9.26
C LEU A 41 -14.39 12.57 10.73
N TYR A 42 -14.35 13.87 11.00
CA TYR A 42 -14.45 14.38 12.38
C TYR A 42 -15.65 13.77 13.10
N ASP A 43 -15.38 13.16 14.23
CA ASP A 43 -16.39 12.53 15.10
C ASP A 43 -17.15 11.34 14.48
N TRP A 44 -16.70 10.83 13.33
CA TRP A 44 -17.20 9.54 12.85
C TRP A 44 -16.69 8.43 13.75
N GLY A 45 -17.52 7.39 13.91
CA GLY A 45 -17.13 6.18 14.65
C GLY A 45 -16.73 5.05 13.73
N ILE A 46 -15.82 4.20 14.21
CA ILE A 46 -15.56 2.88 13.68
C ILE A 46 -15.68 1.86 14.81
N THR A 47 -16.28 0.72 14.54
CA THR A 47 -16.56 -0.29 15.56
C THR A 47 -16.77 -1.67 14.94
N ASP A 48 -16.43 -2.69 15.69
CA ASP A 48 -16.82 -4.09 15.49
C ASP A 48 -18.00 -4.50 16.38
N ASP A 49 -18.50 -3.58 17.22
CA ASP A 49 -19.63 -3.80 18.12
C ASP A 49 -20.86 -2.99 17.66
N PRO A 50 -21.93 -3.65 17.17
CA PRO A 50 -23.12 -2.93 16.73
C PRO A 50 -23.87 -2.20 17.85
N VAL A 51 -23.58 -2.50 19.12
CA VAL A 51 -24.20 -1.84 20.29
C VAL A 51 -23.47 -0.56 20.65
N ASP A 52 -22.16 -0.48 20.36
CA ASP A 52 -21.36 0.72 20.57
C ASP A 52 -20.82 1.27 19.23
N PRO A 53 -21.60 2.08 18.51
CA PRO A 53 -21.19 2.59 17.20
C PRO A 53 -20.02 3.59 17.25
N PHE A 54 -19.61 4.00 18.43
CA PHE A 54 -18.54 4.96 18.65
C PHE A 54 -17.40 4.40 19.51
N LYS A 55 -17.18 3.11 19.45
CA LYS A 55 -16.10 2.43 20.18
C LYS A 55 -14.74 3.11 19.97
N TRP A 56 -14.47 3.55 18.77
CA TRP A 56 -13.36 4.45 18.46
C TRP A 56 -13.85 5.59 17.55
N ARG A 57 -13.35 6.81 17.77
CA ARG A 57 -13.73 8.02 17.00
C ARG A 57 -12.53 8.58 16.26
N PHE A 58 -12.75 8.94 15.01
CA PHE A 58 -11.76 9.62 14.21
C PHE A 58 -11.43 10.99 14.79
N PRO A 59 -10.16 11.41 14.75
CA PRO A 59 -9.77 12.80 15.03
C PRO A 59 -10.28 13.73 13.93
N ALA A 60 -9.99 15.03 14.09
CA ALA A 60 -10.30 16.02 13.07
C ALA A 60 -9.41 15.80 11.82
N LEU A 61 -9.94 15.04 10.89
CA LEU A 61 -9.25 14.65 9.66
C LEU A 61 -10.22 14.76 8.47
N THR A 62 -9.69 15.11 7.31
CA THR A 62 -10.45 15.20 6.05
C THR A 62 -9.76 14.31 5.01
N LEU A 63 -10.53 13.38 4.46
CA LEU A 63 -10.07 12.49 3.40
C LEU A 63 -10.43 13.11 2.04
N GLN A 64 -9.42 13.38 1.20
CA GLN A 64 -9.64 13.98 -0.10
C GLN A 64 -10.30 12.99 -1.07
N THR A 65 -10.81 13.49 -2.20
CA THR A 65 -11.36 12.64 -3.26
C THR A 65 -10.31 11.63 -3.72
N SER A 66 -10.70 10.37 -3.83
CA SER A 66 -9.82 9.26 -4.24
C SER A 66 -8.65 8.99 -3.28
N GLU A 67 -8.70 9.52 -2.09
CA GLU A 67 -7.69 9.27 -1.06
C GLU A 67 -8.03 8.03 -0.23
N PHE A 68 -6.99 7.34 0.22
CA PHE A 68 -7.07 6.21 1.14
C PHE A 68 -6.61 6.62 2.54
N LEU A 69 -7.15 5.95 3.53
CA LEU A 69 -6.76 6.10 4.93
C LEU A 69 -6.60 4.72 5.57
N LEU A 70 -5.42 4.45 6.08
CA LEU A 70 -5.17 3.25 6.85
C LEU A 70 -5.45 3.48 8.34
N VAL A 71 -6.21 2.59 8.94
CA VAL A 71 -6.55 2.60 10.37
C VAL A 71 -6.03 1.31 11.00
N MET A 72 -5.11 1.44 11.94
CA MET A 72 -4.57 0.31 12.69
C MET A 72 -5.54 -0.10 13.81
N ALA A 73 -5.96 -1.36 13.83
CA ALA A 73 -6.78 -1.95 14.89
C ALA A 73 -5.89 -2.49 16.03
N SER A 74 -5.15 -1.61 16.67
CA SER A 74 -4.06 -1.92 17.60
C SER A 74 -4.46 -1.92 19.08
N ASP A 75 -5.72 -1.61 19.41
CA ASP A 75 -6.19 -1.37 20.79
C ASP A 75 -5.42 -0.24 21.52
N LYS A 76 -4.71 0.59 20.75
CA LYS A 76 -3.92 1.72 21.23
C LYS A 76 -4.63 3.01 20.85
N ASP A 77 -5.46 3.63 21.63
CA ASP A 77 -6.27 4.83 21.30
C ASP A 77 -5.39 6.01 20.78
N ARG A 78 -4.67 5.78 19.68
CA ARG A 78 -3.82 6.75 19.03
C ARG A 78 -4.59 7.46 17.93
N LYS A 79 -4.47 8.77 17.91
CA LYS A 79 -5.16 9.67 16.98
C LYS A 79 -4.18 10.58 16.24
N GLU A 80 -2.92 10.23 16.29
CA GLU A 80 -1.89 10.94 15.54
C GLU A 80 -2.04 10.61 14.05
N ILE A 81 -2.14 11.66 13.25
CA ILE A 81 -2.24 11.53 11.81
C ILE A 81 -0.82 11.57 11.25
N ILE A 82 -0.43 10.54 10.55
CA ILE A 82 0.79 10.59 9.74
C ILE A 82 0.52 11.59 8.61
N GLN A 83 1.02 12.80 8.74
CA GLN A 83 0.78 13.88 7.79
C GLN A 83 1.73 13.85 6.59
N GLN A 84 2.72 12.98 6.61
CA GLN A 84 3.73 12.92 5.55
C GLN A 84 4.11 11.47 5.25
N TRP A 85 3.71 11.00 4.10
CA TRP A 85 4.20 9.76 3.52
C TRP A 85 5.33 10.09 2.57
N ASN A 86 6.50 9.53 2.78
CA ASN A 86 7.55 9.54 1.77
C ASN A 86 7.40 8.26 0.94
N THR A 87 6.98 8.42 -0.29
CA THR A 87 6.99 7.30 -1.24
C THR A 87 8.44 6.90 -1.48
N ILE A 88 8.81 5.69 -1.10
CA ILE A 88 10.15 5.15 -1.32
C ILE A 88 10.27 4.64 -2.76
N ILE A 89 9.17 4.12 -3.30
CA ILE A 89 9.08 3.58 -4.65
C ILE A 89 7.90 4.27 -5.34
N ASN A 90 8.16 5.02 -6.41
CA ASN A 90 7.10 5.64 -7.19
C ASN A 90 6.75 4.79 -8.40
N TRP A 91 5.55 4.96 -8.90
CA TRP A 91 5.16 4.40 -10.18
C TRP A 91 6.11 4.88 -11.28
N GLY A 92 6.66 3.93 -12.04
CA GLY A 92 7.59 4.23 -13.12
C GLY A 92 9.02 4.48 -12.69
N ASP A 93 9.37 4.32 -11.40
CA ASP A 93 10.76 4.37 -10.97
C ASP A 93 11.60 3.33 -11.71
N PRO A 94 12.83 3.68 -12.12
CA PRO A 94 13.70 2.76 -12.82
C PRO A 94 14.27 1.71 -11.87
N TRP A 95 14.29 0.48 -12.34
CA TRP A 95 14.83 -0.67 -11.61
C TRP A 95 15.85 -1.41 -12.47
N TYR A 96 16.85 -1.95 -11.82
CA TYR A 96 17.65 -2.99 -12.42
C TYR A 96 16.87 -4.29 -12.39
N TYR A 97 16.85 -5.00 -13.50
CA TYR A 97 16.20 -6.31 -13.58
C TYR A 97 17.07 -7.32 -14.30
N PHE A 98 16.91 -8.58 -13.92
CA PHE A 98 17.57 -9.70 -14.54
C PHE A 98 16.51 -10.54 -15.27
N PRO A 99 16.56 -10.59 -16.62
CA PRO A 99 15.64 -11.44 -17.38
C PRO A 99 15.93 -12.89 -17.03
N GLY A 100 14.99 -13.65 -16.52
CA GLY A 100 15.18 -15.01 -16.02
C GLY A 100 15.53 -16.07 -17.09
N THR A 101 16.36 -15.73 -18.08
CA THR A 101 16.83 -16.62 -19.14
C THR A 101 17.93 -17.58 -18.68
N GLU A 102 18.57 -17.26 -17.58
CA GLU A 102 19.57 -18.07 -16.90
C GLU A 102 19.54 -17.79 -15.39
N GLU A 103 20.25 -18.58 -14.61
CA GLU A 103 20.34 -18.34 -13.17
C GLU A 103 21.19 -17.09 -12.88
N PRO A 104 20.72 -16.17 -12.02
CA PRO A 104 21.51 -15.03 -11.62
C PRO A 104 22.72 -15.46 -10.77
N PRO A 105 23.75 -14.63 -10.63
CA PRO A 105 24.87 -14.89 -9.72
C PRO A 105 24.38 -15.24 -8.31
N THR A 106 24.99 -16.22 -7.66
CA THR A 106 24.53 -16.76 -6.37
C THR A 106 24.51 -15.74 -5.22
N ASN A 107 25.15 -14.62 -5.38
CA ASN A 107 25.23 -13.51 -4.41
C ASN A 107 24.32 -12.31 -4.76
N TRP A 108 23.42 -12.46 -5.76
CA TRP A 108 22.59 -11.36 -6.25
C TRP A 108 21.71 -10.67 -5.16
N ASN A 109 21.36 -11.42 -4.13
CA ASN A 109 20.50 -10.97 -3.02
C ASN A 109 21.29 -10.45 -1.81
N LEU A 110 22.62 -10.32 -1.90
CA LEU A 110 23.44 -9.84 -0.79
C LEU A 110 23.65 -8.31 -0.87
N PRO A 111 23.71 -7.61 0.28
CA PRO A 111 24.06 -6.21 0.31
C PRO A 111 25.39 -5.94 -0.40
N GLY A 112 25.40 -4.94 -1.29
CA GLY A 112 26.60 -4.55 -2.05
C GLY A 112 26.86 -5.37 -3.30
N PHE A 113 25.89 -6.21 -3.73
CA PHE A 113 25.95 -6.83 -5.05
C PHE A 113 26.00 -5.75 -6.14
N ASP A 114 26.93 -5.87 -7.09
CA ASP A 114 27.03 -4.99 -8.24
C ASP A 114 26.09 -5.48 -9.35
N ASN A 115 25.02 -4.76 -9.58
CA ASN A 115 24.02 -5.01 -10.61
C ASN A 115 24.14 -4.08 -11.81
N SER A 116 25.29 -3.40 -11.99
CA SER A 116 25.49 -2.43 -13.06
C SER A 116 25.41 -3.02 -14.47
N ASP A 117 25.63 -4.33 -14.59
CA ASP A 117 25.51 -5.08 -15.84
C ASP A 117 24.08 -5.58 -16.13
N TRP A 118 23.14 -5.35 -15.21
CA TRP A 118 21.74 -5.73 -15.39
C TRP A 118 21.00 -4.70 -16.25
N ASP A 119 19.96 -5.15 -16.93
CA ASP A 119 19.09 -4.25 -17.66
C ASP A 119 18.35 -3.29 -16.74
N THR A 120 17.91 -2.14 -17.27
CA THR A 120 17.16 -1.16 -16.52
C THR A 120 15.85 -0.82 -17.24
N GLY A 121 14.78 -0.62 -16.45
CA GLY A 121 13.50 -0.19 -16.99
C GLY A 121 12.60 0.38 -15.91
N PRO A 122 11.59 1.18 -16.29
CA PRO A 122 10.59 1.68 -15.36
C PRO A 122 9.74 0.56 -14.81
N SER A 123 9.29 0.68 -13.55
CA SER A 123 8.38 -0.28 -12.90
C SER A 123 7.07 -0.45 -13.66
N GLY A 124 6.48 -1.65 -13.53
CA GLY A 124 5.47 -2.21 -14.42
C GLY A 124 6.17 -3.12 -15.42
N PHE A 125 6.65 -4.29 -14.95
CA PHE A 125 7.34 -5.29 -15.77
C PHE A 125 6.36 -6.40 -16.10
N GLY A 126 6.27 -6.75 -17.36
CA GLY A 126 5.44 -7.86 -17.79
C GLY A 126 5.55 -8.16 -19.27
N TYR A 127 4.64 -8.97 -19.79
CA TYR A 127 4.62 -9.39 -21.20
C TYR A 127 3.21 -9.76 -21.65
N GLY A 128 2.90 -9.48 -22.90
CA GLY A 128 1.77 -10.07 -23.65
C GLY A 128 0.42 -9.35 -23.55
N ASP A 129 0.19 -8.39 -22.68
CA ASP A 129 -1.10 -7.71 -22.48
C ASP A 129 -1.09 -6.20 -22.80
N GLY A 130 0.10 -5.58 -22.91
CA GLY A 130 0.27 -4.23 -23.46
C GLY A 130 0.03 -3.11 -22.47
N ASP A 131 0.00 -3.38 -21.16
CA ASP A 131 -0.14 -2.42 -20.07
C ASP A 131 1.15 -2.19 -19.27
N ASP A 132 2.23 -2.89 -19.62
CA ASP A 132 3.54 -2.80 -18.98
C ASP A 132 4.39 -1.64 -19.49
N ASN A 133 5.06 -0.94 -18.57
CA ASN A 133 6.05 0.09 -18.92
C ASN A 133 7.37 -0.51 -19.42
N THR A 134 7.75 -1.66 -18.89
CA THR A 134 8.92 -2.44 -19.34
C THR A 134 8.42 -3.79 -19.84
N VAL A 135 8.43 -3.93 -21.17
CA VAL A 135 7.99 -5.14 -21.84
C VAL A 135 9.15 -6.14 -21.94
N LEU A 136 8.96 -7.31 -21.39
CA LEU A 136 9.95 -8.39 -21.36
C LEU A 136 9.80 -9.40 -22.51
N ASP A 137 9.02 -9.07 -23.53
CA ASP A 137 8.87 -9.86 -24.77
C ASP A 137 10.12 -9.69 -25.66
N PRO A 138 10.69 -10.73 -26.25
CA PRO A 138 10.29 -12.14 -26.26
C PRO A 138 10.95 -12.99 -25.15
N VAL A 139 11.61 -12.36 -24.18
CA VAL A 139 12.45 -13.05 -23.18
C VAL A 139 11.62 -13.98 -22.28
N MET A 140 10.37 -13.61 -22.02
CA MET A 140 9.44 -14.34 -21.14
C MET A 140 8.37 -15.11 -21.92
N SER A 141 8.32 -14.98 -23.24
CA SER A 141 7.38 -15.75 -24.07
C SER A 141 7.91 -17.19 -24.25
N VAL A 142 7.34 -18.12 -23.52
CA VAL A 142 7.59 -19.56 -23.67
C VAL A 142 6.47 -20.20 -24.45
#